data_78b8630e80428ed072e5285e3cd3f1fc
#
_entry.id   78b8630e80428ed072e5285e3cd3f1fc
#
_cell.length_a   1.000
_cell.length_b   1.000
_cell.length_c   1.000
_cell.angle_alpha   90.00
_cell.angle_beta   90.00
_cell.angle_gamma   90.00
#
_symmetry.space_group_name_H-M   'P 1'
#
loop_
_entity.id
_entity.type
_entity.pdbx_description
1 polymer ?
#
loop_
_entity_poly.entity_id
_entity_poly.type
_entity_poly.pdbx_seq_one_letter_code
_entity_poly.pdbx_strand_id
1 'polypeptide(L)'
;MEDNQFPDQQINVELPEEIAEGIYSNLAMIAHSNSEFVIDFIRLMPGVPKAKVKSRIIVTPDHAKRLLVALKENIEKYEAAFGKINQGGGAPS
;
A
#
# COMPACT_ATOMS: atom_id res chain seq x y z
N MET A 1 5.74 14.93 0.61
CA MET A 1 5.08 14.99 0.34
C MET A 1 4.42 15.85 0.09
N GLU A 2 4.12 16.19 -0.21
CA GLU A 2 3.71 16.97 -0.49
C GLU A 2 2.50 17.29 -0.81
N ASP A 3 1.83 17.15 -1.27
CA ASP A 3 0.63 17.42 -1.56
C ASP A 3 -0.24 17.17 -0.52
N ASN A 4 0.09 17.38 0.66
CA ASN A 4 -0.69 17.30 1.70
C ASN A 4 -1.77 18.23 1.69
N GLN A 5 -2.96 17.88 2.05
CA GLN A 5 -4.04 18.75 2.22
C GLN A 5 -4.02 19.45 3.51
N PHE A 6 -3.11 19.09 4.41
CA PHE A 6 -3.03 19.67 5.74
C PHE A 6 -1.70 20.39 5.86
N PRO A 7 -1.65 21.50 6.59
CA PRO A 7 -0.37 22.14 6.82
C PRO A 7 0.55 21.22 7.57
N ASP A 8 1.78 21.11 7.12
CA ASP A 8 2.73 20.19 7.71
C ASP A 8 2.92 20.40 9.15
N GLN A 9 3.03 21.64 9.57
CA GLN A 9 3.38 21.90 10.94
C GLN A 9 2.26 21.59 11.88
N GLN A 10 1.07 21.24 11.37
CA GLN A 10 -0.03 20.95 12.24
C GLN A 10 -0.33 19.47 12.33
N ILE A 11 0.48 18.64 11.72
CA ILE A 11 0.24 17.23 11.73
C ILE A 11 1.30 16.53 12.55
N ASN A 12 0.86 15.87 13.61
CA ASN A 12 1.73 15.03 14.38
C ASN A 12 1.29 13.61 14.15
N VAL A 13 2.16 12.80 13.64
CA VAL A 13 1.84 11.42 13.35
C VAL A 13 2.47 10.53 14.40
N GLU A 14 1.63 9.75 15.05
CA GLU A 14 2.08 8.86 16.09
C GLU A 14 2.01 7.44 15.58
N LEU A 15 3.00 6.63 15.87
CA LEU A 15 3.01 5.23 15.49
C LEU A 15 2.89 4.38 16.73
N PRO A 16 1.69 3.88 17.03
CA PRO A 16 1.52 3.04 18.22
C PRO A 16 2.35 1.78 18.12
N GLU A 17 2.78 1.29 19.27
CA GLU A 17 3.63 0.12 19.34
C GLU A 17 3.02 -1.07 18.65
N GLU A 18 1.75 -1.28 18.85
CA GLU A 18 1.09 -2.46 18.29
C GLU A 18 0.95 -2.37 16.77
N ILE A 19 1.05 -1.16 16.21
CA ILE A 19 0.98 -0.98 14.76
C ILE A 19 2.38 -1.01 14.15
N ALA A 20 3.37 -0.66 14.94
CA ALA A 20 4.73 -0.48 14.41
C ALA A 20 5.33 -1.76 13.85
N GLU A 21 4.90 -2.91 14.36
CA GLU A 21 5.46 -4.15 13.85
C GLU A 21 4.98 -4.45 12.43
N GLY A 22 3.87 -3.87 12.03
CA GLY A 22 3.43 -3.98 10.64
C GLY A 22 2.73 -5.28 10.33
N ILE A 23 2.20 -5.36 9.12
CA ILE A 23 1.51 -6.55 8.63
C ILE A 23 2.11 -6.88 7.28
N TYR A 24 2.59 -8.09 7.13
CA TYR A 24 3.17 -8.55 5.87
C TYR A 24 2.06 -8.84 4.88
N SER A 25 2.22 -8.36 3.66
CA SER A 25 1.26 -8.60 2.59
C SER A 25 2.01 -8.85 1.30
N ASN A 26 1.55 -9.80 0.51
CA ASN A 26 2.14 -10.05 -0.79
C ASN A 26 1.10 -10.05 -1.91
N LEU A 27 -0.10 -9.60 -1.62
CA LEU A 27 -1.14 -9.45 -2.64
C LEU A 27 -2.08 -8.35 -2.19
N ALA A 28 -2.50 -7.51 -3.08
CA ALA A 28 -3.51 -6.51 -2.78
C ALA A 28 -4.63 -6.63 -3.80
N MET A 29 -5.85 -6.66 -3.32
CA MET A 29 -7.02 -6.67 -4.19
C MET A 29 -7.75 -5.36 -3.96
N ILE A 30 -8.14 -4.71 -5.05
CA ILE A 30 -8.69 -3.37 -4.96
C ILE A 30 -10.04 -3.34 -5.65
N ALA A 31 -11.00 -2.73 -4.98
CA ALA A 31 -12.32 -2.51 -5.53
C ALA A 31 -12.70 -1.06 -5.28
N HIS A 32 -13.71 -0.59 -5.98
CA HIS A 32 -14.11 0.80 -5.79
C HIS A 32 -15.58 0.99 -6.08
N SER A 33 -16.11 2.06 -5.51
CA SER A 33 -17.39 2.62 -5.92
C SER A 33 -17.10 4.05 -6.36
N ASN A 34 -18.15 4.85 -6.55
CA ASN A 34 -17.91 6.23 -6.94
C ASN A 34 -17.48 7.10 -5.75
N SER A 35 -17.49 6.57 -4.54
CA SER A 35 -17.12 7.37 -3.38
C SER A 35 -15.90 6.85 -2.63
N GLU A 36 -15.48 5.61 -2.85
CA GLU A 36 -14.40 5.03 -2.06
C GLU A 36 -13.63 3.99 -2.84
N PHE A 37 -12.38 3.81 -2.44
CA PHE A 37 -11.60 2.66 -2.87
C PHE A 37 -11.37 1.78 -1.66
N VAL A 38 -11.47 0.48 -1.85
CA VAL A 38 -11.23 -0.50 -0.80
C VAL A 38 -10.02 -1.31 -1.20
N ILE A 39 -8.99 -1.29 -0.37
CA ILE A 39 -7.75 -2.01 -0.66
C ILE A 39 -7.60 -3.11 0.40
N ASP A 40 -7.62 -4.36 -0.06
CA ASP A 40 -7.49 -5.50 0.83
C ASP A 40 -6.09 -6.05 0.68
N PHE A 41 -5.35 -6.05 1.78
CA PHE A 41 -3.99 -6.59 1.79
C PHE A 41 -4.06 -8.03 2.29
N ILE A 42 -3.47 -8.93 1.52
CA ILE A 42 -3.61 -10.36 1.71
C ILE A 42 -2.23 -10.98 1.79
N ARG A 43 -2.14 -12.01 2.60
CA ARG A 43 -0.92 -12.79 2.67
C ARG A 43 -1.20 -14.17 2.11
N LEU A 44 -0.52 -14.48 1.00
CA LEU A 44 -0.60 -15.80 0.42
C LEU A 44 0.51 -16.65 1.01
N MET A 45 0.16 -17.85 1.44
CA MET A 45 1.14 -18.77 2.00
C MET A 45 1.05 -20.10 1.29
N PRO A 46 2.16 -20.66 0.84
CA PRO A 46 2.14 -21.96 0.19
C PRO A 46 1.55 -23.02 1.10
N GLY A 47 0.75 -23.88 0.54
CA GLY A 47 0.16 -24.96 1.30
C GLY A 47 -1.04 -24.59 2.11
N VAL A 48 -1.40 -23.32 2.14
CA VAL A 48 -2.59 -22.86 2.85
C VAL A 48 -3.68 -22.65 1.83
N PRO A 49 -4.75 -23.42 1.89
CA PRO A 49 -5.75 -23.39 0.80
C PRO A 49 -6.56 -22.11 0.76
N LYS A 50 -6.65 -21.40 1.85
CA LYS A 50 -7.42 -20.17 1.86
C LYS A 50 -6.55 -19.03 2.26
N ALA A 51 -6.54 -17.97 1.44
CA ALA A 51 -5.85 -16.75 1.80
C ALA A 51 -6.81 -15.86 2.56
N LYS A 52 -6.30 -15.17 3.54
CA LYS A 52 -7.13 -14.29 4.35
C LYS A 52 -6.71 -12.85 4.15
N VAL A 53 -7.70 -11.97 4.16
CA VAL A 53 -7.42 -10.54 4.18
C VAL A 53 -6.83 -10.19 5.54
N LYS A 54 -5.65 -9.62 5.53
CA LYS A 54 -5.00 -9.23 6.76
C LYS A 54 -5.36 -7.82 7.17
N SER A 55 -5.67 -6.98 6.23
CA SER A 55 -6.02 -5.60 6.53
C SER A 55 -6.82 -5.03 5.37
N ARG A 56 -7.87 -4.31 5.69
CA ARG A 56 -8.68 -3.63 4.68
C ARG A 56 -8.59 -2.14 4.94
N ILE A 57 -8.17 -1.39 3.94
CA ILE A 57 -8.03 0.05 4.06
C ILE A 57 -8.99 0.68 3.08
N ILE A 58 -9.75 1.66 3.56
CA ILE A 58 -10.71 2.37 2.71
C ILE A 58 -10.23 3.80 2.56
N VAL A 59 -10.14 4.27 1.33
CA VAL A 59 -9.63 5.61 1.07
C VAL A 59 -10.57 6.32 0.11
N THR A 60 -10.53 7.65 0.16
CA THR A 60 -11.29 8.45 -0.79
C THR A 60 -10.61 8.39 -2.15
N PRO A 61 -11.34 8.70 -3.22
CA PRO A 61 -10.74 8.67 -4.55
C PRO A 61 -9.53 9.58 -4.71
N ASP A 62 -9.58 10.78 -4.14
CA ASP A 62 -8.44 11.67 -4.28
C ASP A 62 -7.25 11.19 -3.46
N HIS A 63 -7.50 10.56 -2.30
CA HIS A 63 -6.41 9.96 -1.55
C HIS A 63 -5.80 8.79 -2.34
N ALA A 64 -6.63 8.02 -3.02
CA ALA A 64 -6.11 6.92 -3.84
C ALA A 64 -5.16 7.44 -4.91
N LYS A 65 -5.48 8.58 -5.52
CA LYS A 65 -4.58 9.16 -6.50
C LYS A 65 -3.28 9.62 -5.88
N ARG A 66 -3.35 10.22 -4.71
CA ARG A 66 -2.12 10.66 -4.03
C ARG A 66 -1.28 9.47 -3.60
N LEU A 67 -1.94 8.40 -3.19
CA LEU A 67 -1.22 7.18 -2.81
C LEU A 67 -0.49 6.59 -4.01
N LEU A 68 -1.14 6.59 -5.16
CA LEU A 68 -0.51 6.10 -6.37
C LEU A 68 0.76 6.89 -6.67
N VAL A 69 0.69 8.20 -6.61
CA VAL A 69 1.84 9.04 -6.90
C VAL A 69 2.95 8.79 -5.89
N ALA A 70 2.61 8.73 -4.61
CA ALA A 70 3.61 8.51 -3.57
C ALA A 70 4.28 7.17 -3.73
N LEU A 71 3.51 6.14 -4.02
CA LEU A 71 4.07 4.80 -4.20
C LEU A 71 4.98 4.77 -5.42
N LYS A 72 4.56 5.38 -6.51
CA LYS A 72 5.35 5.42 -7.72
C LYS A 72 6.69 6.11 -7.47
N GLU A 73 6.66 7.23 -6.78
CA GLU A 73 7.89 7.96 -6.48
C GLU A 73 8.83 7.13 -5.63
N ASN A 74 8.31 6.39 -4.69
CA ASN A 74 9.15 5.56 -3.85
C ASN A 74 9.73 4.38 -4.61
N ILE A 75 8.95 3.80 -5.50
CA ILE A 75 9.46 2.74 -6.35
C ILE A 75 10.60 3.26 -7.23
N GLU A 76 10.44 4.46 -7.77
CA GLU A 76 11.49 5.04 -8.61
C GLU A 76 12.76 5.26 -7.81
N LYS A 77 12.64 5.74 -6.58
CA LYS A 77 13.81 5.93 -5.74
C LYS A 77 14.49 4.60 -5.41
N TYR A 78 13.68 3.59 -5.14
CA TYR A 78 14.21 2.28 -4.86
C TYR A 78 15.00 1.77 -6.06
N GLU A 79 14.41 1.88 -7.24
CA GLU A 79 15.06 1.34 -8.43
C GLU A 79 16.31 2.11 -8.80
N ALA A 80 16.36 3.39 -8.50
CA ALA A 80 17.56 4.16 -8.74
C ALA A 80 18.69 3.72 -7.82
N ALA A 81 18.37 3.33 -6.62
CA ALA A 81 19.39 2.93 -5.66
C ALA A 81 19.78 1.46 -5.77
N PHE A 82 18.83 0.58 -6.08
CA PHE A 82 19.06 -0.86 -5.98
C PHE A 82 18.82 -1.61 -7.29
N GLY A 83 18.38 -0.93 -8.33
CA GLY A 83 18.12 -1.58 -9.59
C GLY A 83 16.66 -1.90 -9.79
N LYS A 84 16.32 -2.26 -11.00
CA LYS A 84 14.95 -2.49 -11.36
C LYS A 84 14.34 -3.62 -10.55
N ILE A 85 13.10 -3.44 -10.13
CA ILE A 85 12.38 -4.49 -9.44
C ILE A 85 11.98 -5.54 -10.47
N ASN A 86 12.36 -6.78 -10.19
CA ASN A 86 12.02 -7.87 -11.06
C ASN A 86 10.67 -8.41 -10.61
N GLN A 87 9.68 -8.30 -11.43
CA GLN A 87 8.36 -8.76 -11.04
C GLN A 87 8.19 -10.25 -11.17
N GLY A 88 9.25 -10.94 -11.44
CA GLY A 88 9.22 -12.36 -11.37
C GLY A 88 8.54 -12.93 -12.53
N GLY A 89 9.25 -13.39 -13.43
CA GLY A 89 8.66 -14.02 -14.52
C GLY A 89 7.76 -15.09 -14.03
N GLY A 90 6.67 -15.14 -14.43
CA GLY A 90 5.78 -16.14 -14.05
C GLY A 90 5.02 -15.89 -12.79
N ALA A 91 5.36 -14.88 -12.10
CA ALA A 91 4.61 -14.65 -10.91
C ALA A 91 3.26 -14.17 -11.33
N PRO A 92 2.28 -14.69 -10.79
CA PRO A 92 1.00 -14.19 -11.11
C PRO A 92 0.95 -12.90 -10.49
N SER A 93 0.74 -12.14 -10.91
CA SER A 93 0.75 -11.00 -10.27
C SER A 93 -0.10 -10.36 -10.15
#